data_0e8d2e2b9f046fde09dadbc5d9adb0dc
#
_entry.id   0e8d2e2b9f046fde09dadbc5d9adb0dc
#
_cell.length_a   1.000
_cell.length_b   1.000
_cell.length_c   1.000
_cell.angle_alpha   90.00
_cell.angle_beta   90.00
_cell.angle_gamma   90.00
#
_symmetry.space_group_name_H-M   'P 1'
#
loop_
_entity.id
_entity.type
_entity.pdbx_description
1 polymer ?
#
loop_
_entity_poly.entity_id
_entity_poly.type
_entity_poly.pdbx_seq_one_letter_code
_entity_poly.pdbx_strand_id
1 'polypeptide(L)'
;ASSNVLKIMNTLKQISDVFDGDYQEEKSVYNDFKKMYQELMDEKKKRQDYYEDLKKIKDIKSNINFLKEEKQIEVSKFLNEIDELNVKCDTYKADVIKFEENKKIYLEKIKYLNDQVANYNKEYELLQIKKPAFLWLKKMFQTIEAKKYIEEIEIFNNKRNDCLNELSNLNQEISNNEKEKNKYQEKYDFSNSEIEKLKQKINSKEKEYNDKLTLLEMKINSLNEKIDPKDIQKLHFEVSNDELQKSNPWFDKKFRILQTKLFISALKVRKQFLYENKKSVKSAQIIWKNREEYASNKDLIVNAWQWINFTIPVISTTFASFGSMFYYMPENSISNLFIDEAGQAMPQASVGAIFRSKKIMAVGDPEQIQPVLTLESGILSIIKNEYKVGDKYISPDASTQTLLDEVSPYGYYKDQDHWIGIPLWVHRRSDNPMFTISNRISYNDLMVQGKDKANGKAKWYHVEGTASNKYVKEEAEILKKLIKDKIEKNSKLKEEIFVISPFKHVANELAKELKNFDGIK
;
A
#
# COMPACT_ATOMS: atom_id res chain seq x y z
N ALA A 1 14.18 -52.29 2.21
CA ALA A 1 13.45 -51.20 2.84
C ALA A 1 14.32 -49.94 2.78
N SER A 2 13.79 -48.80 2.37
CA SER A 2 14.56 -47.54 2.39
C SER A 2 15.04 -47.26 3.82
N SER A 3 16.21 -46.67 3.99
CA SER A 3 16.79 -46.29 5.29
C SER A 3 15.77 -45.55 6.19
N ASN A 4 14.86 -44.79 5.60
CA ASN A 4 13.83 -44.02 6.30
C ASN A 4 12.71 -44.91 6.88
N VAL A 5 12.30 -45.95 6.16
CA VAL A 5 11.29 -46.90 6.69
C VAL A 5 11.84 -47.64 7.90
N LEU A 6 13.12 -48.04 7.86
CA LEU A 6 13.78 -48.68 8.99
C LEU A 6 13.88 -47.76 10.21
N LYS A 7 14.19 -46.45 10.01
CA LYS A 7 14.21 -45.47 11.11
C LYS A 7 12.84 -45.32 11.76
N ILE A 8 11.76 -45.23 10.97
CA ILE A 8 10.38 -45.16 11.47
C ILE A 8 10.07 -46.42 12.32
N MET A 9 10.39 -47.60 11.81
CA MET A 9 10.12 -48.86 12.54
C MET A 9 10.88 -48.93 13.87
N ASN A 10 12.14 -48.50 13.90
CA ASN A 10 12.93 -48.47 15.13
C ASN A 10 12.35 -47.46 16.14
N THR A 11 11.91 -46.29 15.69
CA THR A 11 11.27 -45.30 16.57
C THR A 11 9.96 -45.81 17.14
N LEU A 12 9.12 -46.46 16.32
CA LEU A 12 7.86 -47.07 16.79
C LEU A 12 8.11 -48.16 17.82
N LYS A 13 9.17 -48.99 17.64
CA LYS A 13 9.57 -50.00 18.59
C LYS A 13 9.96 -49.36 19.93
N GLN A 14 10.83 -48.35 19.93
CA GLN A 14 11.23 -47.66 21.15
C GLN A 14 10.01 -47.08 21.90
N ILE A 15 9.05 -46.49 21.20
CA ILE A 15 7.81 -45.98 21.80
C ILE A 15 6.98 -47.09 22.41
N SER A 16 6.88 -48.23 21.72
CA SER A 16 6.18 -49.41 22.23
C SER A 16 6.81 -49.95 23.52
N ASP A 17 8.15 -50.02 23.55
CA ASP A 17 8.91 -50.49 24.70
C ASP A 17 8.67 -49.61 25.94
N VAL A 18 8.56 -48.27 25.76
CA VAL A 18 8.20 -47.33 26.82
C VAL A 18 6.79 -47.57 27.37
N PHE A 19 5.82 -47.92 26.51
CA PHE A 19 4.45 -48.20 26.94
C PHE A 19 4.27 -49.58 27.60
N ASP A 20 5.14 -50.49 27.32
CA ASP A 20 5.12 -51.83 27.97
C ASP A 20 5.93 -51.81 29.28
N GLY A 21 6.67 -50.71 29.60
CA GLY A 21 7.43 -50.51 30.83
C GLY A 21 6.67 -49.70 31.90
N ASP A 22 7.32 -48.72 32.48
CA ASP A 22 6.87 -47.96 33.67
C ASP A 22 5.91 -46.79 33.39
N TYR A 23 5.19 -46.79 32.25
CA TYR A 23 4.25 -45.70 31.97
C TYR A 23 3.05 -45.72 32.91
N GLN A 24 2.82 -44.61 33.63
CA GLN A 24 1.64 -44.42 34.48
C GLN A 24 0.52 -43.70 33.74
N GLU A 25 -0.69 -44.23 33.82
CA GLU A 25 -1.89 -43.69 33.23
C GLU A 25 -2.33 -42.39 33.92
N GLU A 26 -2.57 -41.33 33.16
CA GLU A 26 -2.96 -40.01 33.67
C GLU A 26 -4.13 -39.42 32.87
N LYS A 27 -5.38 -39.79 33.23
CA LYS A 27 -6.59 -39.37 32.49
C LYS A 27 -6.95 -37.88 32.65
N SER A 28 -6.44 -37.21 33.69
CA SER A 28 -6.67 -35.76 33.93
C SER A 28 -6.18 -34.89 32.78
N VAL A 29 -5.16 -35.38 32.04
CA VAL A 29 -4.56 -34.63 30.91
C VAL A 29 -5.56 -34.18 29.84
N TYR A 30 -6.66 -34.92 29.64
CA TYR A 30 -7.71 -34.58 28.68
C TYR A 30 -8.46 -33.30 29.09
N ASN A 31 -8.79 -33.16 30.40
CA ASN A 31 -9.48 -32.00 30.93
C ASN A 31 -8.54 -30.78 30.95
N ASP A 32 -7.29 -30.99 31.36
CA ASP A 32 -6.26 -29.93 31.36
C ASP A 32 -6.04 -29.36 29.97
N PHE A 33 -5.98 -30.27 28.96
CA PHE A 33 -5.85 -29.80 27.56
C PHE A 33 -7.06 -29.01 27.10
N LYS A 34 -8.29 -29.46 27.39
CA LYS A 34 -9.51 -28.71 27.03
C LYS A 34 -9.52 -27.32 27.62
N LYS A 35 -9.16 -27.22 28.91
CA LYS A 35 -9.06 -25.92 29.60
C LYS A 35 -8.04 -25.00 28.93
N MET A 36 -6.82 -25.47 28.71
CA MET A 36 -5.74 -24.68 28.08
C MET A 36 -6.09 -24.30 26.62
N TYR A 37 -6.77 -25.20 25.89
CA TYR A 37 -7.25 -24.91 24.55
C TYR A 37 -8.26 -23.77 24.56
N GLN A 38 -9.23 -23.81 25.48
CA GLN A 38 -10.22 -22.74 25.60
C GLN A 38 -9.57 -21.40 25.98
N GLU A 39 -8.65 -21.39 26.96
CA GLU A 39 -7.91 -20.19 27.35
C GLU A 39 -7.15 -19.56 26.17
N LEU A 40 -6.53 -20.39 25.32
CA LEU A 40 -5.82 -19.90 24.14
C LEU A 40 -6.79 -19.38 23.07
N MET A 41 -7.94 -20.06 22.86
CA MET A 41 -8.94 -19.63 21.88
C MET A 41 -9.60 -18.30 22.29
N ASP A 42 -9.88 -18.11 23.57
CA ASP A 42 -10.44 -16.88 24.10
C ASP A 42 -9.43 -15.70 23.94
N GLU A 43 -8.16 -15.94 24.26
CA GLU A 43 -7.12 -14.93 24.03
C GLU A 43 -6.90 -14.64 22.53
N LYS A 44 -6.97 -15.68 21.67
CA LYS A 44 -6.90 -15.50 20.21
C LYS A 44 -8.04 -14.65 19.70
N LYS A 45 -9.28 -14.92 20.12
CA LYS A 45 -10.46 -14.16 19.73
C LYS A 45 -10.34 -12.71 20.16
N LYS A 46 -9.98 -12.48 21.45
CA LYS A 46 -9.74 -11.13 21.97
C LYS A 46 -8.74 -10.33 21.12
N ARG A 47 -7.67 -10.97 20.65
CA ARG A 47 -6.67 -10.34 19.78
C ARG A 47 -7.20 -10.07 18.38
N GLN A 48 -7.94 -11.00 17.81
CA GLN A 48 -8.56 -10.81 16.50
C GLN A 48 -9.51 -9.62 16.52
N ASP A 49 -10.42 -9.55 17.50
CA ASP A 49 -11.35 -8.45 17.67
C ASP A 49 -10.61 -7.10 17.80
N TYR A 50 -9.51 -7.08 18.57
CA TYR A 50 -8.65 -5.90 18.71
C TYR A 50 -8.06 -5.42 17.38
N TYR A 51 -7.48 -6.34 16.59
CA TYR A 51 -6.86 -5.98 15.29
C TYR A 51 -7.89 -5.62 14.23
N GLU A 52 -9.06 -6.23 14.27
CA GLU A 52 -10.19 -5.84 13.41
C GLU A 52 -10.65 -4.41 13.73
N ASP A 53 -10.73 -4.05 15.00
CA ASP A 53 -11.12 -2.71 15.40
C ASP A 53 -10.04 -1.67 15.07
N LEU A 54 -8.76 -2.00 15.22
CA LEU A 54 -7.66 -1.16 14.73
C LEU A 54 -7.73 -0.93 13.21
N LYS A 55 -8.04 -1.98 12.44
CA LYS A 55 -8.22 -1.86 10.98
C LYS A 55 -9.37 -0.92 10.65
N LYS A 56 -10.52 -1.08 11.31
CA LYS A 56 -11.68 -0.17 11.15
C LYS A 56 -11.31 1.28 11.46
N ILE A 57 -10.55 1.52 12.55
CA ILE A 57 -10.07 2.85 12.90
C ILE A 57 -9.19 3.44 11.79
N LYS A 58 -8.28 2.64 11.22
CA LYS A 58 -7.46 3.07 10.09
C LYS A 58 -8.29 3.44 8.87
N ASP A 59 -9.26 2.61 8.50
CA ASP A 59 -10.14 2.84 7.36
C ASP A 59 -10.99 4.11 7.57
N ILE A 60 -11.50 4.34 8.80
CA ILE A 60 -12.23 5.55 9.15
C ILE A 60 -11.32 6.78 9.06
N LYS A 61 -10.08 6.73 9.56
CA LYS A 61 -9.12 7.84 9.45
C LYS A 61 -8.81 8.20 7.99
N SER A 62 -8.65 7.20 7.14
CA SER A 62 -8.46 7.42 5.69
C SER A 62 -9.68 8.11 5.07
N ASN A 63 -10.89 7.71 5.46
CA ASN A 63 -12.13 8.34 5.00
C ASN A 63 -12.26 9.80 5.50
N ILE A 64 -11.86 10.09 6.75
CA ILE A 64 -11.81 11.46 7.29
C ILE A 64 -10.89 12.35 6.45
N ASN A 65 -9.70 11.86 6.09
CA ASN A 65 -8.78 12.63 5.26
C ASN A 65 -9.34 12.90 3.87
N PHE A 66 -9.93 11.89 3.23
CA PHE A 66 -10.61 12.05 1.95
C PHE A 66 -11.75 13.09 2.01
N LEU A 67 -12.61 13.04 3.02
CA LEU A 67 -13.69 14.00 3.19
C LEU A 67 -13.19 15.43 3.45
N LYS A 68 -12.06 15.59 4.15
CA LYS A 68 -11.42 16.91 4.34
C LYS A 68 -10.91 17.50 3.03
N GLU A 69 -10.27 16.68 2.20
CA GLU A 69 -9.81 17.10 0.87
C GLU A 69 -10.99 17.45 -0.04
N GLU A 70 -12.04 16.62 -0.07
CA GLU A 70 -13.25 16.86 -0.85
C GLU A 70 -13.94 18.16 -0.43
N LYS A 71 -14.10 18.41 0.89
CA LYS A 71 -14.60 19.67 1.44
C LYS A 71 -13.79 20.85 0.93
N GLN A 72 -12.45 20.77 1.00
CA GLN A 72 -11.56 21.86 0.59
C GLN A 72 -11.71 22.18 -0.90
N ILE A 73 -11.81 21.15 -1.74
CA ILE A 73 -12.00 21.30 -3.19
C ILE A 73 -13.36 21.93 -3.49
N GLU A 74 -14.43 21.48 -2.84
CA GLU A 74 -15.78 22.00 -3.11
C GLU A 74 -15.93 23.44 -2.63
N VAL A 75 -15.43 23.78 -1.45
CA VAL A 75 -15.44 25.16 -0.91
C VAL A 75 -14.61 26.10 -1.76
N SER A 76 -13.42 25.68 -2.21
CA SER A 76 -12.56 26.53 -3.04
C SER A 76 -13.18 26.86 -4.39
N LYS A 77 -14.00 25.98 -4.99
CA LYS A 77 -14.75 26.30 -6.21
C LYS A 77 -15.72 27.47 -6.00
N PHE A 78 -16.50 27.42 -4.92
CA PHE A 78 -17.43 28.51 -4.60
C PHE A 78 -16.70 29.83 -4.27
N LEU A 79 -15.57 29.76 -3.58
CA LEU A 79 -14.75 30.95 -3.29
C LEU A 79 -14.23 31.60 -4.58
N ASN A 80 -13.74 30.81 -5.54
CA ASN A 80 -13.31 31.33 -6.84
C ASN A 80 -14.47 32.01 -7.60
N GLU A 81 -15.67 31.42 -7.57
CA GLU A 81 -16.86 32.03 -8.17
C GLU A 81 -17.22 33.37 -7.49
N ILE A 82 -17.09 33.46 -6.17
CA ILE A 82 -17.29 34.70 -5.41
C ILE A 82 -16.26 35.77 -5.81
N ASP A 83 -14.99 35.38 -5.95
CA ASP A 83 -13.93 36.32 -6.34
C ASP A 83 -14.16 36.89 -7.74
N GLU A 84 -14.60 36.06 -8.70
CA GLU A 84 -14.99 36.53 -10.03
C GLU A 84 -16.16 37.50 -9.99
N LEU A 85 -17.17 37.26 -9.14
CA LEU A 85 -18.31 38.12 -8.96
C LEU A 85 -17.92 39.45 -8.27
N ASN A 86 -17.01 39.42 -7.29
CA ASN A 86 -16.48 40.59 -6.61
C ASN A 86 -15.79 41.54 -7.60
N VAL A 87 -14.94 41.01 -8.50
CA VAL A 87 -14.31 41.82 -9.56
C VAL A 87 -15.36 42.51 -10.45
N LYS A 88 -16.45 41.80 -10.80
CA LYS A 88 -17.56 42.39 -11.56
C LYS A 88 -18.29 43.47 -10.76
N CYS A 89 -18.55 43.20 -9.46
CA CYS A 89 -19.18 44.18 -8.58
C CYS A 89 -18.35 45.49 -8.48
N ASP A 90 -17.05 45.39 -8.31
CA ASP A 90 -16.15 46.53 -8.25
C ASP A 90 -16.19 47.36 -9.57
N THR A 91 -16.21 46.66 -10.71
CA THR A 91 -16.36 47.29 -12.03
C THR A 91 -17.68 48.05 -12.16
N TYR A 92 -18.81 47.40 -11.83
CA TYR A 92 -20.13 48.00 -11.91
C TYR A 92 -20.27 49.20 -10.96
N LYS A 93 -19.73 49.09 -9.76
CA LYS A 93 -19.70 50.17 -8.77
C LYS A 93 -18.91 51.38 -9.27
N ALA A 94 -17.75 51.16 -9.90
CA ALA A 94 -16.97 52.22 -10.51
C ALA A 94 -17.74 52.91 -11.64
N ASP A 95 -18.45 52.17 -12.50
CA ASP A 95 -19.31 52.73 -13.54
C ASP A 95 -20.45 53.56 -12.97
N VAL A 96 -21.15 53.06 -11.92
CA VAL A 96 -22.20 53.83 -11.24
C VAL A 96 -21.68 55.17 -10.70
N ILE A 97 -20.52 55.19 -10.05
CA ILE A 97 -19.86 56.41 -9.54
C ILE A 97 -19.58 57.38 -10.68
N LYS A 98 -19.01 56.91 -11.79
CA LYS A 98 -18.73 57.70 -12.98
C LYS A 98 -19.99 58.36 -13.56
N PHE A 99 -21.11 57.63 -13.60
CA PHE A 99 -22.38 58.21 -14.07
C PHE A 99 -22.92 59.25 -13.11
N GLU A 100 -22.72 59.13 -11.81
CA GLU A 100 -23.07 60.16 -10.82
C GLU A 100 -22.22 61.40 -10.95
N GLU A 101 -20.93 61.29 -11.18
CA GLU A 101 -20.03 62.40 -11.44
C GLU A 101 -20.40 63.13 -12.74
N ASN A 102 -20.66 62.41 -13.82
CA ASN A 102 -21.12 62.99 -15.07
C ASN A 102 -22.43 63.77 -14.89
N LYS A 103 -23.40 63.21 -14.17
CA LYS A 103 -24.65 63.92 -13.86
C LYS A 103 -24.40 65.24 -13.14
N LYS A 104 -23.49 65.27 -12.19
CA LYS A 104 -23.13 66.48 -11.44
C LYS A 104 -22.55 67.55 -12.39
N ILE A 105 -21.65 67.17 -13.29
CA ILE A 105 -21.08 68.04 -14.29
C ILE A 105 -22.17 68.63 -15.21
N TYR A 106 -23.08 67.81 -15.70
CA TYR A 106 -24.19 68.23 -16.53
C TYR A 106 -25.13 69.21 -15.81
N LEU A 107 -25.43 69.00 -14.54
CA LEU A 107 -26.28 69.87 -13.73
C LEU A 107 -25.60 71.25 -13.51
N GLU A 108 -24.29 71.32 -13.30
CA GLU A 108 -23.54 72.54 -13.18
C GLU A 108 -23.59 73.35 -14.50
N LYS A 109 -23.44 72.63 -15.64
CA LYS A 109 -23.51 73.26 -16.96
C LYS A 109 -24.93 73.76 -17.28
N ILE A 110 -25.97 73.01 -16.92
CA ILE A 110 -27.37 73.41 -17.05
C ILE A 110 -27.63 74.73 -16.24
N LYS A 111 -27.13 74.74 -15.00
CA LYS A 111 -27.26 75.96 -14.16
C LYS A 111 -26.64 77.16 -14.82
N TYR A 112 -25.40 77.02 -15.32
CA TYR A 112 -24.69 78.12 -16.05
C TYR A 112 -25.49 78.55 -17.27
N LEU A 113 -26.00 77.65 -18.12
CA LEU A 113 -26.78 78.00 -19.31
C LEU A 113 -28.11 78.65 -18.96
N ASN A 114 -28.77 78.25 -17.89
CA ASN A 114 -30.02 78.91 -17.41
C ASN A 114 -29.74 80.32 -16.98
N ASP A 115 -28.64 80.58 -16.29
CA ASP A 115 -28.23 81.96 -15.92
C ASP A 115 -27.92 82.81 -17.18
N GLN A 116 -27.33 82.19 -18.21
CA GLN A 116 -27.10 82.91 -19.52
C GLN A 116 -28.43 83.18 -20.21
N VAL A 117 -29.38 82.26 -20.27
CA VAL A 117 -30.71 82.50 -20.85
C VAL A 117 -31.45 83.54 -20.08
N ALA A 118 -31.36 83.63 -18.75
CA ALA A 118 -31.98 84.65 -17.93
C ALA A 118 -31.37 86.05 -18.24
N ASN A 119 -30.04 86.11 -18.42
CA ASN A 119 -29.38 87.35 -18.81
C ASN A 119 -29.81 87.81 -20.22
N TYR A 120 -29.84 86.89 -21.20
CA TYR A 120 -30.33 87.24 -22.55
C TYR A 120 -31.78 87.69 -22.52
N ASN A 121 -32.67 87.09 -21.71
CA ASN A 121 -34.04 87.55 -21.57
C ASN A 121 -34.13 89.03 -21.04
N LYS A 122 -33.33 89.35 -20.01
CA LYS A 122 -33.23 90.74 -19.47
C LYS A 122 -32.72 91.73 -20.54
N GLU A 123 -31.65 91.38 -21.24
CA GLU A 123 -31.12 92.17 -22.31
C GLU A 123 -32.10 92.37 -23.47
N TYR A 124 -32.84 91.30 -23.80
CA TYR A 124 -33.91 91.35 -24.79
C TYR A 124 -35.02 92.29 -24.37
N GLU A 125 -35.45 92.30 -23.11
CA GLU A 125 -36.44 93.19 -22.56
C GLU A 125 -35.94 94.65 -22.67
N LEU A 126 -34.64 94.94 -22.34
CA LEU A 126 -34.03 96.24 -22.49
C LEU A 126 -33.98 96.69 -23.96
N LEU A 127 -33.74 95.82 -24.91
CA LEU A 127 -33.81 96.09 -26.33
C LEU A 127 -35.23 96.37 -26.80
N GLN A 128 -36.26 95.71 -26.26
CA GLN A 128 -37.65 96.03 -26.56
C GLN A 128 -38.05 97.40 -26.11
N ILE A 129 -37.52 97.90 -24.98
CA ILE A 129 -37.72 99.31 -24.54
C ILE A 129 -37.09 100.31 -25.51
N LYS A 130 -35.95 99.96 -26.13
CA LYS A 130 -35.25 100.75 -27.11
C LYS A 130 -35.81 100.65 -28.55
N LYS A 131 -36.95 99.98 -28.71
CA LYS A 131 -37.57 99.78 -30.01
C LYS A 131 -37.83 101.08 -30.72
N PRO A 132 -37.32 101.33 -31.92
CA PRO A 132 -37.53 102.56 -32.67
C PRO A 132 -39.01 102.82 -32.91
N ALA A 133 -39.47 104.09 -32.66
CA ALA A 133 -40.85 104.47 -32.96
C ALA A 133 -41.14 104.25 -34.46
N PHE A 134 -42.33 103.76 -34.77
CA PHE A 134 -42.75 103.38 -36.14
C PHE A 134 -41.81 102.40 -36.84
N LEU A 135 -41.32 101.40 -36.11
CA LEU A 135 -40.37 100.38 -36.64
C LEU A 135 -40.86 99.71 -37.94
N TRP A 136 -42.16 99.46 -38.14
CA TRP A 136 -42.74 98.88 -39.34
C TRP A 136 -42.48 99.74 -40.57
N LEU A 137 -42.62 101.14 -40.45
CA LEU A 137 -42.35 102.11 -41.49
C LEU A 137 -40.85 102.17 -41.77
N LYS A 138 -40.00 102.30 -40.69
CA LYS A 138 -38.53 102.28 -40.79
C LYS A 138 -38.00 100.97 -41.41
N LYS A 139 -38.65 99.87 -41.25
CA LYS A 139 -38.33 98.60 -41.91
C LYS A 139 -38.66 98.64 -43.38
N MET A 140 -39.82 99.22 -43.77
CA MET A 140 -40.24 99.36 -45.16
C MET A 140 -39.29 100.23 -45.94
N PHE A 141 -38.73 101.32 -45.35
CA PHE A 141 -37.75 102.22 -45.95
C PHE A 141 -36.30 101.82 -45.72
N GLN A 142 -36.03 100.62 -45.15
CA GLN A 142 -34.72 100.06 -44.89
C GLN A 142 -33.75 100.99 -44.19
N THR A 143 -34.19 101.77 -43.24
CA THR A 143 -33.34 102.71 -42.50
C THR A 143 -32.26 102.04 -41.72
N ILE A 144 -31.05 102.62 -41.57
CA ILE A 144 -29.90 102.04 -40.86
C ILE A 144 -30.28 101.70 -39.43
N GLU A 145 -31.09 102.53 -38.75
CA GLU A 145 -31.57 102.31 -37.38
C GLU A 145 -32.46 101.03 -37.25
N ALA A 146 -33.35 100.81 -38.22
CA ALA A 146 -34.22 99.62 -38.26
C ALA A 146 -33.40 98.35 -38.56
N LYS A 147 -32.44 98.41 -39.52
CA LYS A 147 -31.56 97.32 -39.84
C LYS A 147 -30.71 96.90 -38.61
N LYS A 148 -30.09 97.87 -37.96
CA LYS A 148 -29.25 97.63 -36.78
C LYS A 148 -30.09 97.01 -35.62
N TYR A 149 -31.27 97.55 -35.37
CA TYR A 149 -32.17 96.98 -34.34
C TYR A 149 -32.62 95.55 -34.65
N ILE A 150 -32.95 95.20 -35.89
CA ILE A 150 -33.37 93.87 -36.32
C ILE A 150 -32.15 92.90 -36.22
N GLU A 151 -30.99 93.36 -36.66
CA GLU A 151 -29.76 92.57 -36.61
C GLU A 151 -29.35 92.25 -35.15
N GLU A 152 -29.47 93.24 -34.23
CA GLU A 152 -29.25 93.01 -32.78
C GLU A 152 -30.25 92.04 -32.20
N ILE A 153 -31.56 92.14 -32.51
CA ILE A 153 -32.57 91.15 -32.06
C ILE A 153 -32.32 89.76 -32.63
N GLU A 154 -31.90 89.63 -33.88
CA GLU A 154 -31.65 88.37 -34.52
C GLU A 154 -30.41 87.70 -33.88
N ILE A 155 -29.36 88.41 -33.59
CA ILE A 155 -28.17 87.95 -32.89
C ILE A 155 -28.56 87.40 -31.48
N PHE A 156 -29.36 88.18 -30.75
CA PHE A 156 -29.83 87.75 -29.42
C PHE A 156 -30.70 86.51 -29.46
N ASN A 157 -31.64 86.43 -30.37
CA ASN A 157 -32.51 85.28 -30.54
C ASN A 157 -31.72 84.06 -30.94
N ASN A 158 -30.75 84.20 -31.80
CA ASN A 158 -29.85 83.10 -32.18
C ASN A 158 -29.06 82.56 -30.95
N LYS A 159 -28.38 83.46 -30.22
CA LYS A 159 -27.64 83.11 -29.00
C LYS A 159 -28.54 82.43 -27.93
N ARG A 160 -29.73 83.02 -27.73
CA ARG A 160 -30.71 82.39 -26.77
C ARG A 160 -31.18 81.06 -27.24
N ASN A 161 -31.50 80.88 -28.53
CA ASN A 161 -31.92 79.59 -29.09
C ASN A 161 -30.80 78.56 -29.03
N ASP A 162 -29.55 78.92 -29.25
CA ASP A 162 -28.39 78.03 -29.10
C ASP A 162 -28.28 77.55 -27.68
N CYS A 163 -28.41 78.44 -26.66
CA CYS A 163 -28.42 78.03 -25.26
C CYS A 163 -29.60 77.09 -24.93
N LEU A 164 -30.81 77.39 -25.48
CA LEU A 164 -32.00 76.50 -25.26
C LEU A 164 -31.83 75.11 -25.91
N ASN A 165 -31.24 75.10 -27.10
CA ASN A 165 -30.93 73.81 -27.76
C ASN A 165 -29.87 73.01 -26.97
N GLU A 166 -28.81 73.70 -26.47
CA GLU A 166 -27.80 73.04 -25.61
C GLU A 166 -28.41 72.50 -24.29
N LEU A 167 -29.34 73.27 -23.64
CA LEU A 167 -30.10 72.86 -22.49
C LEU A 167 -30.92 71.60 -22.79
N SER A 168 -31.60 71.57 -23.94
CA SER A 168 -32.40 70.36 -24.35
C SER A 168 -31.48 69.17 -24.52
N ASN A 169 -30.34 69.33 -25.19
CA ASN A 169 -29.39 68.26 -25.40
C ASN A 169 -28.85 67.72 -24.05
N LEU A 170 -28.44 68.63 -23.12
CA LEU A 170 -27.95 68.21 -21.81
C LEU A 170 -29.00 67.50 -20.96
N ASN A 171 -30.26 67.90 -21.04
CA ASN A 171 -31.36 67.16 -20.34
C ASN A 171 -31.55 65.77 -20.94
N GLN A 172 -31.39 65.59 -22.23
CA GLN A 172 -31.45 64.31 -22.88
C GLN A 172 -30.23 63.43 -22.47
N GLU A 173 -29.03 64.04 -22.39
CA GLU A 173 -27.83 63.34 -21.89
C GLU A 173 -27.98 62.90 -20.43
N ILE A 174 -28.55 63.71 -19.54
CA ILE A 174 -28.87 63.36 -18.15
C ILE A 174 -29.83 62.15 -18.14
N SER A 175 -30.91 62.19 -18.94
CA SER A 175 -31.87 61.07 -19.00
C SER A 175 -31.22 59.77 -19.45
N ASN A 176 -30.34 59.82 -20.46
CA ASN A 176 -29.59 58.65 -20.92
C ASN A 176 -28.58 58.17 -19.87
N ASN A 177 -27.87 59.08 -19.23
CA ASN A 177 -26.92 58.81 -18.15
C ASN A 177 -27.63 58.13 -16.96
N GLU A 178 -28.83 58.56 -16.59
CA GLU A 178 -29.62 57.92 -15.54
C GLU A 178 -30.08 56.52 -15.92
N LYS A 179 -30.48 56.30 -17.15
CA LYS A 179 -30.86 54.96 -17.65
C LYS A 179 -29.68 53.97 -17.57
N GLU A 180 -28.50 54.40 -18.04
CA GLU A 180 -27.31 53.55 -17.98
C GLU A 180 -26.87 53.32 -16.52
N LYS A 181 -26.89 54.36 -15.65
CA LYS A 181 -26.62 54.21 -14.23
C LYS A 181 -27.52 53.11 -13.60
N ASN A 182 -28.84 53.16 -13.82
CA ASN A 182 -29.80 52.22 -13.26
C ASN A 182 -29.49 50.78 -13.76
N LYS A 183 -29.15 50.63 -15.02
CA LYS A 183 -28.78 49.32 -15.59
C LYS A 183 -27.51 48.76 -14.94
N TYR A 184 -26.49 49.55 -14.64
CA TYR A 184 -25.29 49.07 -13.93
C TYR A 184 -25.57 48.85 -12.45
N GLN A 185 -26.45 49.64 -11.82
CA GLN A 185 -26.89 49.42 -10.46
C GLN A 185 -27.63 48.06 -10.32
N GLU A 186 -28.53 47.75 -11.26
CA GLU A 186 -29.22 46.45 -11.29
C GLU A 186 -28.25 45.26 -11.43
N LYS A 187 -27.21 45.39 -12.28
CA LYS A 187 -26.17 44.39 -12.43
C LYS A 187 -25.35 44.20 -11.14
N TYR A 188 -25.01 45.31 -10.47
CA TYR A 188 -24.34 45.27 -9.18
C TYR A 188 -25.15 44.57 -8.11
N ASP A 189 -26.43 44.94 -7.97
CA ASP A 189 -27.34 44.36 -6.99
C ASP A 189 -27.59 42.86 -7.26
N PHE A 190 -27.72 42.47 -8.53
CA PHE A 190 -27.82 41.07 -8.93
C PHE A 190 -26.56 40.28 -8.56
N SER A 191 -25.38 40.80 -8.89
CA SER A 191 -24.11 40.13 -8.56
C SER A 191 -23.92 39.97 -7.05
N ASN A 192 -24.27 40.99 -6.26
CA ASN A 192 -24.25 40.90 -4.80
C ASN A 192 -25.21 39.85 -4.25
N SER A 193 -26.42 39.75 -4.83
CA SER A 193 -27.37 38.69 -4.45
C SER A 193 -26.84 37.31 -4.72
N GLU A 194 -26.15 37.11 -5.84
CA GLU A 194 -25.53 35.80 -6.16
C GLU A 194 -24.37 35.47 -5.21
N ILE A 195 -23.56 36.45 -4.82
CA ILE A 195 -22.50 36.28 -3.81
C ILE A 195 -23.09 35.81 -2.48
N GLU A 196 -24.18 36.42 -2.02
CA GLU A 196 -24.84 36.03 -0.77
C GLU A 196 -25.43 34.60 -0.85
N LYS A 197 -25.98 34.21 -1.99
CA LYS A 197 -26.43 32.82 -2.22
C LYS A 197 -25.28 31.83 -2.19
N LEU A 198 -24.14 32.16 -2.78
CA LEU A 198 -22.95 31.30 -2.74
C LEU A 198 -22.38 31.16 -1.33
N LYS A 199 -22.33 32.25 -0.55
CA LYS A 199 -21.94 32.20 0.88
C LYS A 199 -22.86 31.29 1.69
N GLN A 200 -24.17 31.36 1.47
CA GLN A 200 -25.12 30.45 2.13
C GLN A 200 -24.88 28.99 1.73
N LYS A 201 -24.57 28.73 0.46
CA LYS A 201 -24.20 27.37 -0.01
C LYS A 201 -22.92 26.87 0.67
N ILE A 202 -21.89 27.69 0.77
CA ILE A 202 -20.67 27.36 1.50
C ILE A 202 -20.99 26.95 2.94
N ASN A 203 -21.72 27.78 3.68
CA ASN A 203 -22.07 27.50 5.07
C ASN A 203 -22.86 26.19 5.22
N SER A 204 -23.80 25.94 4.31
CA SER A 204 -24.58 24.68 4.34
C SER A 204 -23.73 23.45 4.06
N LYS A 205 -22.82 23.55 3.10
CA LYS A 205 -21.88 22.48 2.75
C LYS A 205 -20.88 22.22 3.86
N GLU A 206 -20.29 23.26 4.40
CA GLU A 206 -19.38 23.13 5.55
C GLU A 206 -20.03 22.46 6.73
N LYS A 207 -21.27 22.79 7.03
CA LYS A 207 -22.04 22.12 8.08
C LYS A 207 -22.24 20.64 7.78
N GLU A 208 -22.65 20.29 6.55
CA GLU A 208 -22.83 18.90 6.11
C GLU A 208 -21.54 18.07 6.30
N TYR A 209 -20.39 18.60 5.85
CA TYR A 209 -19.10 17.92 6.01
C TYR A 209 -18.69 17.80 7.47
N ASN A 210 -18.87 18.85 8.27
CA ASN A 210 -18.54 18.84 9.69
C ASN A 210 -19.39 17.83 10.47
N ASP A 211 -20.67 17.69 10.16
CA ASP A 211 -21.55 16.70 10.77
C ASP A 211 -21.09 15.27 10.43
N LYS A 212 -20.71 15.02 9.17
CA LYS A 212 -20.13 13.71 8.74
C LYS A 212 -18.82 13.41 9.47
N LEU A 213 -17.92 14.38 9.56
CA LEU A 213 -16.64 14.24 10.25
C LEU A 213 -16.83 13.94 11.74
N THR A 214 -17.73 14.66 12.41
CA THR A 214 -18.05 14.44 13.83
C THR A 214 -18.58 13.03 14.07
N LEU A 215 -19.44 12.51 13.19
CA LEU A 215 -19.96 11.15 13.29
C LEU A 215 -18.84 10.10 13.16
N LEU A 216 -17.90 10.32 12.27
CA LEU A 216 -16.74 9.41 12.09
C LEU A 216 -15.79 9.47 13.29
N GLU A 217 -15.55 10.64 13.86
CA GLU A 217 -14.75 10.81 15.07
C GLU A 217 -15.40 10.14 16.29
N MET A 218 -16.72 10.24 16.45
CA MET A 218 -17.45 9.50 17.48
C MET A 218 -17.31 7.99 17.34
N LYS A 219 -17.33 7.47 16.09
CA LYS A 219 -17.08 6.04 15.84
C LYS A 219 -15.67 5.63 16.26
N ILE A 220 -14.64 6.41 15.94
CA ILE A 220 -13.27 6.15 16.39
C ILE A 220 -13.20 6.11 17.91
N ASN A 221 -13.81 7.07 18.60
CA ASN A 221 -13.81 7.12 20.07
C ASN A 221 -14.49 5.89 20.67
N SER A 222 -15.64 5.48 20.14
CA SER A 222 -16.34 4.28 20.61
C SER A 222 -15.56 2.99 20.39
N LEU A 223 -14.77 2.91 19.32
CA LEU A 223 -13.86 1.78 19.07
C LEU A 223 -12.66 1.82 20.01
N ASN A 224 -12.07 2.99 20.24
CA ASN A 224 -10.95 3.15 21.18
C ASN A 224 -11.29 2.79 22.61
N GLU A 225 -12.53 3.07 23.07
CA GLU A 225 -13.02 2.70 24.40
C GLU A 225 -13.10 1.18 24.61
N LYS A 226 -13.35 0.41 23.53
CA LYS A 226 -13.41 -1.06 23.58
C LYS A 226 -12.02 -1.71 23.61
N ILE A 227 -10.99 -0.97 23.23
CA ILE A 227 -9.64 -1.47 23.11
C ILE A 227 -8.91 -1.31 24.46
N ASP A 228 -8.74 -2.41 25.20
CA ASP A 228 -7.83 -2.47 26.35
C ASP A 228 -6.48 -3.06 25.93
N PRO A 229 -5.46 -2.21 25.70
CA PRO A 229 -4.20 -2.65 25.11
C PRO A 229 -3.16 -3.13 26.11
N LYS A 230 -3.48 -3.25 27.42
CA LYS A 230 -2.46 -3.47 28.46
C LYS A 230 -1.61 -4.72 28.25
N ASP A 231 -2.18 -5.75 27.63
CA ASP A 231 -1.56 -7.07 27.49
C ASP A 231 -1.24 -7.48 26.04
N ILE A 232 -1.56 -6.63 25.05
CA ILE A 232 -1.43 -6.96 23.63
C ILE A 232 -0.45 -6.00 22.97
N GLN A 233 0.50 -6.52 22.21
CA GLN A 233 1.41 -5.70 21.42
C GLN A 233 0.59 -4.88 20.42
N LYS A 234 0.69 -3.56 20.49
CA LYS A 234 -0.01 -2.66 19.58
C LYS A 234 0.61 -2.75 18.19
N LEU A 235 -0.22 -3.02 17.20
CA LEU A 235 0.16 -2.86 15.81
C LEU A 235 -0.19 -1.45 15.37
N HIS A 236 0.83 -0.60 15.24
CA HIS A 236 0.65 0.76 14.73
C HIS A 236 0.76 0.72 13.22
N PHE A 237 -0.32 1.12 12.53
CA PHE A 237 -0.34 1.15 11.05
C PHE A 237 0.42 2.37 10.46
N GLU A 238 0.70 3.37 11.29
CA GLU A 238 1.40 4.62 10.91
C GLU A 238 2.89 4.57 11.26
N VAL A 239 3.49 3.39 11.24
CA VAL A 239 4.92 3.16 11.44
C VAL A 239 5.61 2.86 10.12
N SER A 240 6.94 2.89 10.11
CA SER A 240 7.72 2.49 8.95
C SER A 240 7.41 1.04 8.53
N ASN A 241 7.62 0.72 7.25
CA ASN A 241 7.46 -0.66 6.76
C ASN A 241 8.29 -1.65 7.57
N ASP A 242 9.51 -1.28 7.94
CA ASP A 242 10.41 -2.10 8.75
C ASP A 242 9.83 -2.45 10.11
N GLU A 243 9.24 -1.48 10.80
CA GLU A 243 8.60 -1.70 12.10
C GLU A 243 7.33 -2.54 11.95
N LEU A 244 6.53 -2.28 10.90
CA LEU A 244 5.33 -3.04 10.62
C LEU A 244 5.66 -4.52 10.37
N GLN A 245 6.69 -4.80 9.55
CA GLN A 245 7.13 -6.17 9.25
C GLN A 245 7.69 -6.89 10.48
N LYS A 246 8.35 -6.19 11.39
CA LYS A 246 8.86 -6.76 12.65
C LYS A 246 7.80 -6.97 13.71
N SER A 247 6.66 -6.28 13.63
CA SER A 247 5.57 -6.40 14.59
C SER A 247 4.71 -7.63 14.30
N ASN A 248 4.29 -8.31 15.36
CA ASN A 248 3.38 -9.45 15.24
C ASN A 248 2.56 -9.62 16.52
N PRO A 249 1.23 -9.58 16.45
CA PRO A 249 0.34 -9.71 17.61
C PRO A 249 0.44 -11.06 18.32
N TRP A 250 0.97 -12.07 17.61
CA TRP A 250 1.09 -13.45 18.11
C TRP A 250 2.44 -13.75 18.78
N PHE A 251 3.38 -12.77 18.83
CA PHE A 251 4.71 -12.98 19.39
C PHE A 251 4.95 -12.32 20.76
N ASP A 252 3.93 -11.77 21.40
CA ASP A 252 4.10 -11.30 22.77
C ASP A 252 4.29 -12.46 23.77
N LYS A 253 4.90 -12.13 24.90
CA LYS A 253 5.28 -13.12 25.92
C LYS A 253 4.08 -13.91 26.47
N LYS A 254 2.96 -13.23 26.71
CA LYS A 254 1.74 -13.85 27.28
C LYS A 254 1.17 -14.91 26.36
N PHE A 255 0.96 -14.57 25.07
CA PHE A 255 0.41 -15.49 24.10
C PHE A 255 1.33 -16.69 23.85
N ARG A 256 2.64 -16.45 23.74
CA ARG A 256 3.64 -17.51 23.59
C ARG A 256 3.66 -18.48 24.76
N ILE A 257 3.49 -18.00 25.99
CA ILE A 257 3.38 -18.87 27.18
C ILE A 257 2.13 -19.75 27.07
N LEU A 258 0.97 -19.21 26.65
CA LEU A 258 -0.25 -19.99 26.46
C LEU A 258 -0.07 -21.04 25.36
N GLN A 259 0.52 -20.67 24.23
CA GLN A 259 0.85 -21.61 23.14
C GLN A 259 1.78 -22.73 23.63
N THR A 260 2.82 -22.40 24.38
CA THR A 260 3.77 -23.39 24.92
C THR A 260 3.09 -24.34 25.93
N LYS A 261 2.27 -23.81 26.82
CA LYS A 261 1.50 -24.64 27.77
C LYS A 261 0.56 -25.59 27.05
N LEU A 262 -0.18 -25.10 26.05
CA LEU A 262 -1.07 -25.92 25.24
C LEU A 262 -0.29 -27.00 24.48
N PHE A 263 0.86 -26.65 23.87
CA PHE A 263 1.71 -27.61 23.17
C PHE A 263 2.19 -28.73 24.09
N ILE A 264 2.68 -28.41 25.29
CA ILE A 264 3.09 -29.45 26.27
C ILE A 264 1.91 -30.29 26.69
N SER A 265 0.74 -29.70 26.94
CA SER A 265 -0.47 -30.43 27.29
C SER A 265 -0.93 -31.36 26.16
N ALA A 266 -0.85 -30.90 24.90
CA ALA A 266 -1.14 -31.70 23.72
C ALA A 266 -0.23 -32.94 23.59
N LEU A 267 1.07 -32.78 23.94
CA LEU A 267 2.00 -33.93 23.98
C LEU A 267 1.63 -34.92 25.06
N LYS A 268 1.20 -34.46 26.24
CA LYS A 268 0.74 -35.35 27.32
C LYS A 268 -0.52 -36.12 26.91
N VAL A 269 -1.52 -35.43 26.35
CA VAL A 269 -2.74 -36.07 25.81
C VAL A 269 -2.40 -37.09 24.74
N ARG A 270 -1.53 -36.76 23.80
CA ARG A 270 -1.09 -37.69 22.74
C ARG A 270 -0.44 -38.94 23.32
N LYS A 271 0.44 -38.74 24.30
CA LYS A 271 1.11 -39.88 24.97
C LYS A 271 0.10 -40.78 25.66
N GLN A 272 -0.84 -40.21 26.42
CA GLN A 272 -1.90 -40.95 27.10
C GLN A 272 -2.79 -41.74 26.10
N PHE A 273 -3.24 -41.08 25.02
CA PHE A 273 -4.06 -41.68 23.98
C PHE A 273 -3.35 -42.85 23.27
N LEU A 274 -2.05 -42.70 22.97
CA LEU A 274 -1.23 -43.75 22.37
C LEU A 274 -1.09 -44.94 23.30
N TYR A 275 -0.93 -44.72 24.60
CA TYR A 275 -0.88 -45.79 25.61
C TYR A 275 -2.20 -46.58 25.67
N GLU A 276 -3.33 -45.90 25.73
CA GLU A 276 -4.66 -46.51 25.70
C GLU A 276 -4.91 -47.33 24.43
N ASN A 277 -4.28 -46.95 23.31
CA ASN A 277 -4.43 -47.57 22.00
C ASN A 277 -3.17 -48.29 21.51
N LYS A 278 -2.30 -48.76 22.40
CA LYS A 278 -1.02 -49.38 22.03
C LYS A 278 -1.14 -50.60 21.11
N LYS A 279 -2.26 -51.35 21.18
CA LYS A 279 -2.53 -52.44 20.26
C LYS A 279 -2.71 -52.00 18.82
N SER A 280 -3.40 -50.85 18.60
CA SER A 280 -3.59 -50.25 17.27
C SER A 280 -2.27 -49.77 16.68
N VAL A 281 -1.40 -49.16 17.50
CA VAL A 281 -0.05 -48.75 17.08
C VAL A 281 0.79 -49.95 16.64
N LYS A 282 0.77 -51.07 17.41
CA LYS A 282 1.46 -52.33 17.04
C LYS A 282 0.90 -52.94 15.74
N SER A 283 -0.42 -52.97 15.56
CA SER A 283 -1.05 -53.44 14.33
C SER A 283 -0.64 -52.56 13.12
N ALA A 284 -0.66 -51.23 13.28
CA ALA A 284 -0.22 -50.29 12.23
C ALA A 284 1.25 -50.51 11.83
N GLN A 285 2.11 -50.80 12.79
CA GLN A 285 3.51 -51.13 12.54
C GLN A 285 3.66 -52.40 11.68
N ILE A 286 2.89 -53.46 11.98
CA ILE A 286 2.91 -54.72 11.22
C ILE A 286 2.39 -54.51 9.80
N ILE A 287 1.26 -53.82 9.64
CA ILE A 287 0.66 -53.51 8.33
C ILE A 287 1.62 -52.69 7.48
N TRP A 288 2.21 -51.65 8.04
CA TRP A 288 3.14 -50.79 7.31
C TRP A 288 4.43 -51.50 6.91
N LYS A 289 4.94 -52.38 7.76
CA LYS A 289 6.11 -53.21 7.45
C LYS A 289 5.85 -54.14 6.26
N ASN A 290 4.66 -54.74 6.22
CA ASN A 290 4.25 -55.74 5.23
C ASN A 290 3.24 -55.16 4.21
N ARG A 291 3.32 -53.83 3.94
CA ARG A 291 2.33 -53.11 3.14
C ARG A 291 2.13 -53.68 1.71
N GLU A 292 3.07 -54.42 1.21
CA GLU A 292 2.97 -55.11 -0.08
C GLU A 292 1.86 -56.22 -0.03
N GLU A 293 1.76 -56.94 1.07
CA GLU A 293 0.73 -57.97 1.29
C GLU A 293 -0.68 -57.35 1.40
N TYR A 294 -0.75 -56.08 1.83
CA TYR A 294 -2.01 -55.34 2.00
C TYR A 294 -2.30 -54.39 0.84
N ALA A 295 -1.57 -54.47 -0.27
CA ALA A 295 -1.66 -53.51 -1.39
C ALA A 295 -3.07 -53.40 -2.01
N SER A 296 -3.87 -54.47 -1.96
CA SER A 296 -5.26 -54.49 -2.40
C SER A 296 -6.22 -53.71 -1.49
N ASN A 297 -5.85 -53.48 -0.22
CA ASN A 297 -6.66 -52.75 0.75
C ASN A 297 -6.01 -51.40 1.09
N LYS A 298 -6.26 -50.40 0.23
CA LYS A 298 -5.68 -49.06 0.37
C LYS A 298 -6.09 -48.37 1.67
N ASP A 299 -7.33 -48.59 2.14
CA ASP A 299 -7.82 -47.97 3.38
C ASP A 299 -7.06 -48.48 4.59
N LEU A 300 -6.73 -49.78 4.62
CA LEU A 300 -5.94 -50.35 5.70
C LEU A 300 -4.54 -49.75 5.76
N ILE A 301 -3.92 -49.53 4.61
CA ILE A 301 -2.60 -48.89 4.51
C ILE A 301 -2.68 -47.42 4.97
N VAL A 302 -3.70 -46.68 4.54
CA VAL A 302 -3.94 -45.30 4.97
C VAL A 302 -4.15 -45.20 6.47
N ASN A 303 -4.97 -46.09 7.05
CA ASN A 303 -5.22 -46.14 8.48
C ASN A 303 -3.94 -46.49 9.26
N ALA A 304 -3.13 -47.41 8.77
CA ALA A 304 -1.84 -47.74 9.39
C ALA A 304 -0.91 -46.51 9.36
N TRP A 305 -0.87 -45.79 8.23
CA TRP A 305 -0.10 -44.52 8.12
C TRP A 305 -0.60 -43.47 9.10
N GLN A 306 -1.91 -43.31 9.27
CA GLN A 306 -2.47 -42.32 10.21
C GLN A 306 -2.03 -42.61 11.65
N TRP A 307 -2.02 -43.87 12.08
CA TRP A 307 -1.49 -44.26 13.39
C TRP A 307 0.00 -43.99 13.53
N ILE A 308 0.79 -44.28 12.48
CA ILE A 308 2.23 -43.99 12.45
C ILE A 308 2.46 -42.48 12.54
N ASN A 309 1.75 -41.70 11.73
CA ASN A 309 1.90 -40.27 11.72
C ASN A 309 1.35 -39.60 12.99
N PHE A 310 0.32 -40.17 13.62
CA PHE A 310 -0.11 -39.74 14.93
C PHE A 310 0.95 -40.02 16.00
N THR A 311 1.67 -41.11 15.90
CA THR A 311 2.76 -41.46 16.83
C THR A 311 4.01 -40.65 16.57
N ILE A 312 4.40 -40.46 15.30
CA ILE A 312 5.54 -39.64 14.84
C ILE A 312 4.99 -38.50 13.97
N PRO A 313 4.66 -37.37 14.58
CA PRO A 313 3.89 -36.31 13.91
C PRO A 313 4.60 -35.62 12.74
N VAL A 314 5.94 -35.65 12.71
CA VAL A 314 6.74 -35.07 11.66
C VAL A 314 7.70 -36.12 11.11
N ILE A 315 7.57 -36.41 9.83
CA ILE A 315 8.41 -37.38 9.13
C ILE A 315 8.99 -36.69 7.90
N SER A 316 10.30 -36.62 7.83
CA SER A 316 11.01 -36.03 6.69
C SER A 316 11.55 -37.11 5.76
N THR A 317 11.53 -36.81 4.45
CA THR A 317 12.11 -37.66 3.41
C THR A 317 12.52 -36.81 2.20
N THR A 318 13.41 -37.33 1.37
CA THR A 318 13.73 -36.68 0.08
C THR A 318 12.71 -37.07 -0.98
N PHE A 319 12.53 -36.28 -2.03
CA PHE A 319 11.68 -36.63 -3.16
C PHE A 319 12.06 -38.01 -3.77
N ALA A 320 13.34 -38.29 -3.89
CA ALA A 320 13.83 -39.57 -4.40
C ALA A 320 13.35 -40.78 -3.58
N SER A 321 13.23 -40.64 -2.27
CA SER A 321 12.75 -41.71 -1.37
C SER A 321 11.23 -41.70 -1.19
N PHE A 322 10.55 -40.61 -1.50
CA PHE A 322 9.12 -40.41 -1.28
C PHE A 322 8.29 -41.47 -2.04
N GLY A 323 8.59 -41.65 -3.33
CA GLY A 323 7.88 -42.58 -4.19
C GLY A 323 7.88 -44.01 -3.64
N SER A 324 9.03 -44.52 -3.20
CA SER A 324 9.16 -45.86 -2.63
C SER A 324 8.51 -45.97 -1.25
N MET A 325 8.58 -44.93 -0.45
CA MET A 325 8.01 -44.92 0.91
C MET A 325 6.49 -44.95 0.89
N PHE A 326 5.86 -44.19 -0.02
CA PHE A 326 4.42 -44.00 -0.12
C PHE A 326 3.80 -44.64 -1.37
N TYR A 327 4.46 -45.62 -1.95
CA TYR A 327 4.03 -46.26 -3.21
C TYR A 327 2.57 -46.71 -3.20
N TYR A 328 2.14 -47.36 -2.11
CA TYR A 328 0.79 -47.88 -1.95
C TYR A 328 -0.23 -46.87 -1.42
N MET A 329 0.18 -45.64 -1.14
CA MET A 329 -0.72 -44.61 -0.66
C MET A 329 -1.48 -43.96 -1.84
N PRO A 330 -2.81 -43.87 -1.77
CA PRO A 330 -3.62 -43.25 -2.80
C PRO A 330 -3.50 -41.71 -2.79
N GLU A 331 -4.18 -41.05 -3.72
CA GLU A 331 -4.33 -39.62 -3.73
C GLU A 331 -4.97 -39.09 -2.44
N ASN A 332 -4.64 -37.83 -2.08
CA ASN A 332 -5.24 -37.15 -0.92
C ASN A 332 -5.17 -37.90 0.42
N SER A 333 -4.24 -38.82 0.59
CA SER A 333 -4.09 -39.64 1.80
C SER A 333 -3.20 -39.01 2.88
N ILE A 334 -2.37 -38.01 2.51
CA ILE A 334 -1.51 -37.27 3.44
C ILE A 334 -2.18 -35.92 3.74
N SER A 335 -2.40 -35.61 5.02
CA SER A 335 -3.12 -34.40 5.42
C SER A 335 -2.37 -33.12 5.12
N ASN A 336 -1.08 -33.06 5.43
CA ASN A 336 -0.25 -31.88 5.25
C ASN A 336 1.13 -32.27 4.70
N LEU A 337 1.56 -31.59 3.67
CA LEU A 337 2.88 -31.70 3.07
C LEU A 337 3.60 -30.36 3.21
N PHE A 338 4.81 -30.40 3.74
CA PHE A 338 5.71 -29.25 3.78
C PHE A 338 6.88 -29.54 2.84
N ILE A 339 7.11 -28.65 1.88
CA ILE A 339 8.23 -28.74 0.94
C ILE A 339 9.20 -27.62 1.27
N ASP A 340 10.37 -27.99 1.76
CA ASP A 340 11.44 -27.05 2.04
C ASP A 340 12.36 -26.94 0.81
N GLU A 341 12.94 -25.74 0.58
CA GLU A 341 13.76 -25.43 -0.60
C GLU A 341 13.03 -25.74 -1.93
N ALA A 342 11.74 -25.41 -2.00
CA ALA A 342 10.90 -25.72 -3.16
C ALA A 342 11.38 -25.06 -4.46
N GLY A 343 12.11 -23.94 -4.37
CA GLY A 343 12.76 -23.28 -5.50
C GLY A 343 13.86 -24.10 -6.18
N GLN A 344 14.47 -25.05 -5.46
CA GLN A 344 15.52 -25.93 -5.98
C GLN A 344 14.97 -27.26 -6.53
N ALA A 345 13.69 -27.52 -6.38
CA ALA A 345 13.07 -28.77 -6.79
C ALA A 345 12.34 -28.63 -8.13
N MET A 346 12.70 -29.50 -9.09
CA MET A 346 11.97 -29.57 -10.36
C MET A 346 10.52 -30.01 -10.12
N PRO A 347 9.53 -29.50 -10.86
CA PRO A 347 8.13 -29.84 -10.73
C PRO A 347 7.84 -31.35 -10.72
N GLN A 348 8.45 -32.09 -11.64
CA GLN A 348 8.27 -33.54 -11.76
C GLN A 348 8.77 -34.33 -10.54
N ALA A 349 9.72 -33.79 -9.77
CA ALA A 349 10.20 -34.45 -8.55
C ALA A 349 9.17 -34.40 -7.43
N SER A 350 8.33 -33.38 -7.39
CA SER A 350 7.32 -33.15 -6.35
C SER A 350 5.93 -33.72 -6.67
N VAL A 351 5.63 -34.04 -7.93
CA VAL A 351 4.30 -34.53 -8.38
C VAL A 351 3.75 -35.65 -7.53
N GLY A 352 4.57 -36.67 -7.24
CA GLY A 352 4.11 -37.82 -6.44
C GLY A 352 3.75 -37.46 -5.00
N ALA A 353 4.41 -36.42 -4.42
CA ALA A 353 4.11 -35.94 -3.09
C ALA A 353 2.86 -35.03 -3.11
N ILE A 354 2.76 -34.13 -4.09
CA ILE A 354 1.61 -33.25 -4.28
C ILE A 354 0.33 -34.07 -4.49
N PHE A 355 0.35 -35.07 -5.38
CA PHE A 355 -0.78 -35.93 -5.69
C PHE A 355 -1.36 -36.64 -4.44
N ARG A 356 -0.50 -37.04 -3.51
CA ARG A 356 -0.92 -37.75 -2.29
C ARG A 356 -1.35 -36.83 -1.15
N SER A 357 -1.27 -35.52 -1.32
CA SER A 357 -1.43 -34.55 -0.22
C SER A 357 -2.68 -33.72 -0.36
N LYS A 358 -3.40 -33.48 0.75
CA LYS A 358 -4.58 -32.61 0.80
C LYS A 358 -4.23 -31.11 0.90
N LYS A 359 -3.19 -30.81 1.68
CA LYS A 359 -2.74 -29.43 1.92
C LYS A 359 -1.24 -29.37 1.73
N ILE A 360 -0.77 -28.37 1.03
CA ILE A 360 0.63 -28.20 0.68
C ILE A 360 1.08 -26.81 1.12
N MET A 361 2.22 -26.77 1.78
CA MET A 361 2.96 -25.54 2.06
C MET A 361 4.36 -25.71 1.48
N ALA A 362 4.69 -24.90 0.48
CA ALA A 362 6.04 -24.79 -0.03
C ALA A 362 6.75 -23.60 0.61
N VAL A 363 7.99 -23.80 0.96
CA VAL A 363 8.90 -22.78 1.44
C VAL A 363 10.13 -22.85 0.57
N GLY A 364 10.46 -21.74 -0.08
CA GLY A 364 11.60 -21.63 -0.96
C GLY A 364 11.85 -20.18 -1.32
N ASP A 365 12.89 -19.95 -2.04
CA ASP A 365 13.30 -18.64 -2.49
C ASP A 365 13.53 -18.69 -4.00
N PRO A 366 12.69 -18.06 -4.82
CA PRO A 366 12.82 -18.08 -6.27
C PRO A 366 14.05 -17.31 -6.78
N GLU A 367 14.64 -16.46 -5.94
CA GLU A 367 15.84 -15.68 -6.28
C GLU A 367 17.15 -16.43 -5.98
N GLN A 368 17.06 -17.58 -5.31
CA GLN A 368 18.23 -18.42 -5.05
C GLN A 368 18.49 -19.42 -6.20
N ILE A 369 19.25 -20.46 -5.92
CA ILE A 369 19.65 -21.45 -6.92
C ILE A 369 18.41 -22.14 -7.51
N GLN A 370 18.26 -22.05 -8.82
CA GLN A 370 17.24 -22.75 -9.59
C GLN A 370 17.51 -24.27 -9.67
N PRO A 371 16.51 -25.08 -10.03
CA PRO A 371 16.72 -26.52 -10.20
C PRO A 371 17.79 -26.82 -11.24
N VAL A 372 18.69 -27.75 -10.91
CA VAL A 372 19.72 -28.18 -11.87
C VAL A 372 19.10 -29.19 -12.84
N LEU A 373 19.00 -28.80 -14.10
CA LEU A 373 18.54 -29.69 -15.16
C LEU A 373 19.62 -30.74 -15.46
N THR A 374 19.23 -32.01 -15.44
CA THR A 374 20.15 -33.12 -15.75
C THR A 374 20.15 -33.49 -17.24
N LEU A 375 19.12 -33.03 -17.98
CA LEU A 375 18.99 -33.21 -19.43
C LEU A 375 19.28 -31.90 -20.16
N GLU A 376 19.86 -32.02 -21.34
CA GLU A 376 20.05 -30.87 -22.24
C GLU A 376 18.70 -30.26 -22.64
N SER A 377 18.67 -28.95 -22.78
CA SER A 377 17.45 -28.18 -23.10
C SER A 377 16.77 -28.63 -24.40
N GLY A 378 17.56 -29.08 -25.39
CA GLY A 378 17.03 -29.65 -26.65
C GLY A 378 16.23 -30.94 -26.43
N ILE A 379 16.74 -31.85 -25.60
CA ILE A 379 16.05 -33.10 -25.25
C ILE A 379 14.76 -32.82 -24.49
N LEU A 380 14.82 -31.90 -23.53
CA LEU A 380 13.62 -31.47 -22.79
C LEU A 380 12.56 -30.88 -23.70
N SER A 381 12.93 -30.08 -24.71
CA SER A 381 12.02 -29.52 -25.69
C SER A 381 11.33 -30.60 -26.54
N ILE A 382 12.06 -31.63 -26.96
CA ILE A 382 11.50 -32.78 -27.71
C ILE A 382 10.48 -33.52 -26.83
N ILE A 383 10.81 -33.87 -25.60
CA ILE A 383 9.92 -34.55 -24.65
C ILE A 383 8.69 -33.70 -24.37
N LYS A 384 8.87 -32.41 -24.12
CA LYS A 384 7.79 -31.47 -23.88
C LYS A 384 6.79 -31.42 -25.05
N ASN A 385 7.28 -31.35 -26.26
CA ASN A 385 6.44 -31.29 -27.46
C ASN A 385 5.70 -32.62 -27.71
N GLU A 386 6.38 -33.74 -27.53
CA GLU A 386 5.78 -35.09 -27.67
C GLU A 386 4.61 -35.29 -26.70
N TYR A 387 4.79 -34.92 -25.42
CA TYR A 387 3.78 -35.08 -24.40
C TYR A 387 2.88 -33.85 -24.21
N LYS A 388 3.02 -32.81 -25.03
CA LYS A 388 2.24 -31.55 -24.97
C LYS A 388 2.25 -30.91 -23.58
N VAL A 389 3.41 -30.90 -22.92
CA VAL A 389 3.58 -30.31 -21.58
C VAL A 389 3.94 -28.84 -21.71
N GLY A 390 3.26 -27.96 -20.97
CA GLY A 390 3.54 -26.51 -20.98
C GLY A 390 4.88 -26.14 -20.32
N ASP A 391 5.43 -24.99 -20.70
CA ASP A 391 6.73 -24.49 -20.22
C ASP A 391 6.78 -24.36 -18.68
N LYS A 392 5.69 -24.00 -18.05
CA LYS A 392 5.59 -23.88 -16.60
C LYS A 392 5.91 -25.16 -15.83
N TYR A 393 5.85 -26.32 -16.48
CA TYR A 393 6.15 -27.62 -15.87
C TYR A 393 7.54 -28.13 -16.23
N ILE A 394 8.07 -27.74 -17.37
CA ILE A 394 9.38 -28.18 -17.89
C ILE A 394 10.07 -27.01 -18.59
N SER A 395 10.75 -26.18 -17.81
CA SER A 395 11.68 -25.16 -18.33
C SER A 395 12.84 -25.00 -17.34
N PRO A 396 13.92 -24.33 -17.71
CA PRO A 396 14.98 -23.99 -16.78
C PRO A 396 14.51 -23.20 -15.56
N ASP A 397 13.48 -22.38 -15.72
CA ASP A 397 12.93 -21.52 -14.67
C ASP A 397 11.78 -22.18 -13.88
N ALA A 398 11.32 -23.36 -14.32
CA ALA A 398 10.24 -24.07 -13.65
C ALA A 398 10.73 -24.77 -12.37
N SER A 399 10.11 -24.45 -11.26
CA SER A 399 10.34 -25.11 -9.97
C SER A 399 9.04 -25.52 -9.29
N THR A 400 9.13 -26.34 -8.26
CA THR A 400 7.98 -26.63 -7.40
C THR A 400 7.45 -25.36 -6.73
N GLN A 401 8.34 -24.38 -6.42
CA GLN A 401 7.95 -23.11 -5.85
C GLN A 401 7.12 -22.29 -6.84
N THR A 402 7.56 -22.14 -8.09
CA THR A 402 6.84 -21.33 -9.09
C THR A 402 5.44 -21.88 -9.38
N LEU A 403 5.26 -23.23 -9.39
CA LEU A 403 3.94 -23.85 -9.52
C LEU A 403 3.00 -23.53 -8.35
N LEU A 404 3.53 -23.48 -7.13
CA LEU A 404 2.74 -23.23 -5.94
C LEU A 404 2.50 -21.75 -5.71
N ASP A 405 3.41 -20.88 -6.14
CA ASP A 405 3.19 -19.45 -6.19
C ASP A 405 2.02 -19.11 -7.12
N GLU A 406 1.97 -19.67 -8.33
CA GLU A 406 0.91 -19.44 -9.32
C GLU A 406 -0.51 -19.73 -8.76
N VAL A 407 -0.65 -20.72 -7.89
CA VAL A 407 -1.94 -21.10 -7.28
C VAL A 407 -2.17 -20.47 -5.91
N SER A 408 -1.23 -19.70 -5.39
CA SER A 408 -1.39 -19.00 -4.10
C SER A 408 -2.36 -17.82 -4.24
N PRO A 409 -3.43 -17.75 -3.42
CA PRO A 409 -4.38 -16.64 -3.48
C PRO A 409 -3.84 -15.33 -2.92
N TYR A 410 -2.68 -15.38 -2.25
CA TYR A 410 -2.03 -14.23 -1.63
C TYR A 410 -0.58 -14.16 -2.10
N GLY A 411 -0.12 -12.96 -2.41
CA GLY A 411 1.23 -12.72 -2.87
C GLY A 411 1.42 -11.29 -3.34
N TYR A 412 2.44 -11.06 -4.14
CA TYR A 412 2.69 -9.78 -4.80
C TYR A 412 3.31 -9.97 -6.18
N TYR A 413 3.16 -9.00 -7.05
CA TYR A 413 3.85 -8.96 -8.34
C TYR A 413 5.24 -8.35 -8.16
N LYS A 414 6.29 -9.14 -8.45
CA LYS A 414 7.66 -8.65 -8.47
C LYS A 414 7.89 -7.72 -9.67
N ASP A 415 7.34 -8.10 -10.81
CA ASP A 415 7.23 -7.34 -12.05
C ASP A 415 5.88 -7.65 -12.70
N GLN A 416 5.65 -7.18 -13.95
CA GLN A 416 4.34 -7.31 -14.60
C GLN A 416 3.85 -8.76 -14.75
N ASP A 417 4.76 -9.74 -14.84
CA ASP A 417 4.45 -11.12 -15.17
C ASP A 417 4.77 -12.14 -14.06
N HIS A 418 5.55 -11.75 -13.03
CA HIS A 418 6.00 -12.66 -11.99
C HIS A 418 5.26 -12.49 -10.67
N TRP A 419 4.25 -13.35 -10.48
CA TRP A 419 3.54 -13.49 -9.21
C TRP A 419 4.35 -14.35 -8.24
N ILE A 420 4.60 -13.82 -7.03
CA ILE A 420 5.26 -14.52 -5.92
C ILE A 420 4.26 -14.66 -4.79
N GLY A 421 4.17 -15.85 -4.21
CA GLY A 421 3.34 -16.13 -3.04
C GLY A 421 3.73 -15.26 -1.83
N ILE A 422 3.18 -15.55 -0.65
CA ILE A 422 3.38 -14.71 0.54
C ILE A 422 4.87 -14.61 0.89
N PRO A 423 5.51 -13.43 0.76
CA PRO A 423 6.93 -13.26 1.04
C PRO A 423 7.18 -13.16 2.55
N LEU A 424 8.32 -13.71 2.99
CA LEU A 424 8.84 -13.54 4.34
C LEU A 424 9.88 -12.42 4.33
N TRP A 425 9.45 -11.18 4.50
CA TRP A 425 10.32 -10.01 4.37
C TRP A 425 11.38 -9.87 5.47
N VAL A 426 11.19 -10.47 6.65
CA VAL A 426 12.10 -10.27 7.78
C VAL A 426 13.23 -11.28 7.77
N HIS A 427 14.41 -10.83 7.42
CA HIS A 427 15.63 -11.63 7.45
C HIS A 427 16.25 -11.66 8.85
N ARG A 428 16.53 -12.86 9.37
CA ARG A 428 17.10 -13.06 10.73
C ARG A 428 18.40 -13.88 10.76
N ARG A 429 18.93 -14.23 9.60
CA ARG A 429 20.11 -15.13 9.50
C ARG A 429 21.43 -14.35 9.40
N SER A 430 21.57 -13.49 8.42
CA SER A 430 22.84 -12.80 8.11
C SER A 430 22.95 -11.45 8.77
N ASP A 431 24.18 -11.07 9.14
CA ASP A 431 24.52 -9.74 9.61
C ASP A 431 24.83 -8.81 8.42
N ASN A 432 24.87 -7.51 8.68
CA ASN A 432 25.45 -6.56 7.73
C ASN A 432 27.00 -6.75 7.68
N PRO A 433 27.65 -6.55 6.54
CA PRO A 433 27.13 -6.11 5.25
C PRO A 433 26.57 -7.23 4.36
N MET A 434 26.65 -8.50 4.77
CA MET A 434 26.14 -9.63 3.96
C MET A 434 24.66 -9.47 3.64
N PHE A 435 23.84 -9.15 4.64
CA PHE A 435 22.42 -8.89 4.45
C PHE A 435 22.18 -7.75 3.45
N THR A 436 22.84 -6.59 3.64
CA THR A 436 22.64 -5.41 2.81
C THR A 436 23.02 -5.68 1.35
N ILE A 437 24.13 -6.41 1.12
CA ILE A 437 24.58 -6.77 -0.23
C ILE A 437 23.55 -7.70 -0.91
N SER A 438 23.15 -8.78 -0.23
CA SER A 438 22.18 -9.74 -0.75
C SER A 438 20.83 -9.09 -1.02
N ASN A 439 20.36 -8.23 -0.10
CA ASN A 439 19.10 -7.51 -0.22
C ASN A 439 19.08 -6.63 -1.48
N ARG A 440 20.17 -5.90 -1.72
CA ARG A 440 20.29 -5.04 -2.91
C ARG A 440 20.39 -5.82 -4.22
N ILE A 441 21.15 -6.91 -4.22
CA ILE A 441 21.39 -7.69 -5.45
C ILE A 441 20.16 -8.48 -5.87
N SER A 442 19.46 -9.13 -4.91
CA SER A 442 18.43 -10.13 -5.22
C SER A 442 17.00 -9.67 -4.87
N TYR A 443 16.83 -8.71 -3.96
CA TYR A 443 15.50 -8.39 -3.41
C TYR A 443 15.13 -6.90 -3.51
N ASN A 444 15.86 -6.11 -4.31
CA ASN A 444 15.58 -4.67 -4.53
C ASN A 444 15.40 -3.86 -3.23
N ASP A 445 16.19 -4.16 -2.20
CA ASP A 445 16.12 -3.55 -0.87
C ASP A 445 14.78 -3.75 -0.14
N LEU A 446 13.95 -4.72 -0.55
CA LEU A 446 12.64 -4.99 0.06
C LEU A 446 12.69 -5.79 1.36
N MET A 447 13.78 -6.54 1.61
CA MET A 447 13.94 -7.31 2.84
C MET A 447 14.26 -6.43 4.03
N VAL A 448 13.78 -6.82 5.20
CA VAL A 448 13.95 -6.10 6.45
C VAL A 448 14.91 -6.83 7.37
N GLN A 449 15.93 -6.14 7.92
CA GLN A 449 16.83 -6.73 8.91
C GLN A 449 16.12 -6.94 10.24
N GLY A 450 15.98 -8.20 10.63
CA GLY A 450 15.28 -8.62 11.85
C GLY A 450 16.17 -8.83 13.08
N LYS A 451 17.50 -8.66 12.96
CA LYS A 451 18.44 -8.77 14.08
C LYS A 451 18.74 -7.38 14.65
N ASP A 452 18.65 -7.23 15.98
CA ASP A 452 18.90 -5.95 16.64
C ASP A 452 20.38 -5.51 16.59
N LYS A 453 21.31 -6.48 16.53
CA LYS A 453 22.76 -6.26 16.46
C LYS A 453 23.34 -7.01 15.26
N ALA A 454 23.05 -6.52 14.07
CA ALA A 454 23.51 -7.11 12.83
C ALA A 454 24.86 -6.53 12.37
N ASN A 455 25.92 -6.71 13.16
CA ASN A 455 27.24 -6.10 12.96
C ASN A 455 28.29 -7.14 12.54
N GLY A 456 28.23 -7.57 11.31
CA GLY A 456 29.28 -8.40 10.69
C GLY A 456 30.40 -7.55 10.07
N LYS A 457 31.39 -8.23 9.52
CA LYS A 457 32.47 -7.61 8.75
C LYS A 457 32.71 -8.44 7.49
N ALA A 458 32.81 -7.78 6.35
CA ALA A 458 33.23 -8.40 5.11
C ALA A 458 34.52 -7.76 4.63
N LYS A 459 35.40 -8.56 4.03
CA LYS A 459 36.64 -8.10 3.44
C LYS A 459 36.91 -8.86 2.15
N TRP A 460 37.23 -8.15 1.12
CA TRP A 460 37.62 -8.68 -0.17
C TRP A 460 39.17 -8.75 -0.24
N TYR A 461 39.71 -9.87 -0.73
CA TYR A 461 41.12 -10.04 -1.04
C TYR A 461 41.24 -10.34 -2.52
N HIS A 462 41.88 -9.45 -3.25
CA HIS A 462 42.24 -9.74 -4.64
C HIS A 462 43.53 -10.54 -4.67
N VAL A 463 43.57 -11.60 -5.47
CA VAL A 463 44.72 -12.47 -5.61
C VAL A 463 45.01 -12.66 -7.10
N GLU A 464 46.21 -12.31 -7.52
CA GLU A 464 46.66 -12.61 -8.86
C GLU A 464 47.19 -14.05 -8.89
N GLY A 465 46.70 -14.85 -9.84
CA GLY A 465 47.08 -16.25 -9.97
C GLY A 465 46.53 -16.88 -11.25
N THR A 466 47.05 -18.06 -11.58
CA THR A 466 46.62 -18.79 -12.77
C THR A 466 45.74 -19.97 -12.39
N ALA A 467 44.52 -20.00 -12.95
CA ALA A 467 43.58 -21.07 -12.70
C ALA A 467 43.94 -22.35 -13.47
N SER A 468 44.08 -23.46 -12.77
CA SER A 468 44.15 -24.79 -13.35
C SER A 468 42.93 -25.59 -12.89
N ASN A 469 42.06 -25.97 -13.82
CA ASN A 469 40.78 -26.65 -13.50
C ASN A 469 39.95 -25.91 -12.44
N LYS A 470 39.85 -24.57 -12.57
CA LYS A 470 39.18 -23.64 -11.66
C LYS A 470 39.86 -23.45 -10.29
N TYR A 471 40.93 -24.15 -10.00
CA TYR A 471 41.69 -24.02 -8.78
C TYR A 471 42.85 -23.05 -8.98
N VAL A 472 43.04 -22.10 -8.06
CA VAL A 472 44.12 -21.11 -8.05
C VAL A 472 44.98 -21.36 -6.81
N LYS A 473 46.20 -21.76 -7.00
CA LYS A 473 47.11 -22.14 -5.90
C LYS A 473 47.44 -20.94 -5.01
N GLU A 474 47.61 -19.79 -5.59
CA GLU A 474 47.94 -18.54 -4.91
C GLU A 474 46.80 -18.11 -3.97
N GLU A 475 45.54 -18.35 -4.35
CA GLU A 475 44.37 -18.13 -3.46
C GLU A 475 44.41 -19.06 -2.24
N ALA A 476 44.76 -20.33 -2.43
CA ALA A 476 44.88 -21.29 -1.34
C ALA A 476 46.00 -20.93 -0.35
N GLU A 477 47.15 -20.40 -0.85
CA GLU A 477 48.24 -19.94 0.01
C GLU A 477 47.85 -18.75 0.87
N ILE A 478 47.17 -17.77 0.28
CA ILE A 478 46.63 -16.61 1.03
C ILE A 478 45.57 -17.06 2.04
N LEU A 479 44.68 -17.96 1.66
CA LEU A 479 43.69 -18.53 2.56
C LEU A 479 44.31 -19.21 3.77
N LYS A 480 45.35 -20.05 3.55
CA LYS A 480 46.13 -20.69 4.64
C LYS A 480 46.71 -19.66 5.60
N LYS A 481 47.32 -18.59 5.07
CA LYS A 481 47.86 -17.51 5.88
C LYS A 481 46.81 -16.83 6.71
N LEU A 482 45.66 -16.47 6.11
CA LEU A 482 44.55 -15.83 6.78
C LEU A 482 43.95 -16.72 7.91
N ILE A 483 43.84 -18.01 7.68
CA ILE A 483 43.36 -18.99 8.64
C ILE A 483 44.36 -19.08 9.80
N LYS A 484 45.65 -19.21 9.52
CA LYS A 484 46.72 -19.28 10.50
C LYS A 484 46.72 -18.05 11.41
N ASP A 485 46.68 -16.85 10.83
CA ASP A 485 46.66 -15.58 11.56
C ASP A 485 45.42 -15.45 12.47
N LYS A 486 44.29 -16.02 12.06
CA LYS A 486 43.08 -16.02 12.85
C LYS A 486 43.12 -16.99 14.02
N ILE A 487 43.63 -18.21 13.79
CA ILE A 487 43.75 -19.25 14.82
C ILE A 487 44.76 -18.85 15.87
N GLU A 488 45.89 -18.25 15.48
CA GLU A 488 46.93 -17.74 16.39
C GLU A 488 46.37 -16.65 17.32
N LYS A 489 45.49 -15.81 16.84
CA LYS A 489 44.80 -14.79 17.65
C LYS A 489 43.74 -15.36 18.60
N ASN A 490 43.04 -16.41 18.19
CA ASN A 490 42.01 -17.06 18.98
C ASN A 490 41.84 -18.53 18.51
N SER A 491 42.39 -19.47 19.28
CA SER A 491 42.36 -20.89 18.97
C SER A 491 40.94 -21.48 18.92
N LYS A 492 39.95 -20.89 19.62
CA LYS A 492 38.54 -21.34 19.60
C LYS A 492 37.85 -21.09 18.25
N LEU A 493 38.34 -20.14 17.46
CA LEU A 493 37.80 -19.88 16.12
C LEU A 493 38.00 -21.05 15.15
N LYS A 494 38.87 -22.00 15.44
CA LYS A 494 39.15 -23.16 14.59
C LYS A 494 37.89 -23.94 14.23
N GLU A 495 37.00 -24.16 15.18
CA GLU A 495 35.73 -24.88 14.97
C GLU A 495 34.63 -24.05 14.30
N GLU A 496 34.83 -22.72 14.21
CA GLU A 496 33.87 -21.75 13.67
C GLU A 496 34.24 -21.29 12.25
N ILE A 497 35.38 -21.71 11.72
CA ILE A 497 35.83 -21.35 10.37
C ILE A 497 35.27 -22.33 9.34
N PHE A 498 34.56 -21.77 8.35
CA PHE A 498 34.08 -22.49 7.17
C PHE A 498 34.76 -21.98 5.93
N VAL A 499 35.23 -22.90 5.09
CA VAL A 499 35.80 -22.61 3.79
C VAL A 499 34.86 -23.12 2.71
N ILE A 500 34.32 -22.22 1.90
CA ILE A 500 33.28 -22.53 0.93
C ILE A 500 33.75 -22.24 -0.48
N SER A 501 33.54 -23.17 -1.40
CA SER A 501 33.73 -22.97 -2.83
C SER A 501 32.51 -23.47 -3.61
N PRO A 502 32.08 -22.78 -4.68
CA PRO A 502 31.00 -23.25 -5.55
C PRO A 502 31.41 -24.45 -6.41
N PHE A 503 32.70 -24.77 -6.48
CA PHE A 503 33.23 -25.85 -7.30
C PHE A 503 33.73 -27.01 -6.44
N LYS A 504 33.13 -28.18 -6.60
CA LYS A 504 33.52 -29.40 -5.85
C LYS A 504 34.99 -29.76 -5.95
N HIS A 505 35.59 -29.58 -7.13
CA HIS A 505 37.03 -29.81 -7.33
C HIS A 505 37.86 -28.87 -6.46
N VAL A 506 37.57 -27.58 -6.49
CA VAL A 506 38.27 -26.56 -5.68
C VAL A 506 38.12 -26.84 -4.19
N ALA A 507 36.90 -27.19 -3.74
CA ALA A 507 36.66 -27.54 -2.34
C ALA A 507 37.48 -28.76 -1.91
N ASN A 508 37.61 -29.79 -2.77
CA ASN A 508 38.44 -30.97 -2.50
C ASN A 508 39.94 -30.64 -2.44
N GLU A 509 40.45 -29.78 -3.33
CA GLU A 509 41.86 -29.36 -3.30
C GLU A 509 42.14 -28.51 -2.04
N LEU A 510 41.27 -27.56 -1.72
CA LEU A 510 41.39 -26.77 -0.49
C LEU A 510 41.34 -27.65 0.76
N ALA A 511 40.46 -28.68 0.80
CA ALA A 511 40.42 -29.64 1.92
C ALA A 511 41.77 -30.41 2.09
N LYS A 512 42.43 -30.77 0.99
CA LYS A 512 43.77 -31.39 1.04
C LYS A 512 44.80 -30.41 1.60
N GLU A 513 44.78 -29.17 1.11
CA GLU A 513 45.74 -28.12 1.49
C GLU A 513 45.57 -27.69 2.97
N LEU A 514 44.35 -27.76 3.50
CA LEU A 514 44.00 -27.37 4.86
C LEU A 514 44.04 -28.55 5.85
N LYS A 515 44.46 -29.74 5.42
CA LYS A 515 44.43 -30.96 6.25
C LYS A 515 45.18 -30.82 7.59
N ASN A 516 46.20 -29.96 7.65
CA ASN A 516 46.94 -29.68 8.87
C ASN A 516 46.24 -28.75 9.86
N PHE A 517 45.08 -28.23 9.52
CA PHE A 517 44.26 -27.38 10.36
C PHE A 517 43.03 -28.14 10.84
N ASP A 518 43.22 -29.11 11.79
CA ASP A 518 42.08 -29.87 12.35
C ASP A 518 40.97 -28.98 12.87
N GLY A 519 39.72 -29.32 12.57
CA GLY A 519 38.51 -28.61 13.04
C GLY A 519 37.95 -27.55 12.10
N ILE A 520 38.65 -27.22 11.00
CA ILE A 520 38.09 -26.38 9.93
C ILE A 520 37.12 -27.19 9.09
N LYS A 521 35.99 -26.61 8.78
CA LYS A 521 34.88 -27.26 8.04
C LYS A 521 34.82 -26.76 6.60
#